data_d550d21e462d72d9bb8048b629e4e0fb
#
_entry.id   d550d21e462d72d9bb8048b629e4e0fb
#
_cell.length_a   1.000
_cell.length_b   1.000
_cell.length_c   1.000
_cell.angle_alpha   90.00
_cell.angle_beta   90.00
_cell.angle_gamma   90.00
#
_symmetry.space_group_name_H-M   'P 1'
#
loop_
_entity.id
_entity.type
_entity.pdbx_description
1 polymer ?
#
loop_
_entity_poly.entity_id
_entity_poly.type
_entity_poly.pdbx_seq_one_letter_code
_entity_poly.pdbx_strand_id
1 'polypeptide(L)'
;MTTRYRVECKTSLIQAQTLMVTQAHHDQKMPSRHTDETSLLLYIIYSIIYISELTLPFPPLISGLTTIYQPIQLTRISEWVKGLLAVPFVLYSQPTGVFGDGPSVTQMAEEAHRRYAEIMRDVELMIDDHISRQQDDSIIPSKLRMLIPTAGPFFTRLPLEAAFKYQDRKRFISSRRFVAPSFNDVRQILNSAQSMAVTNGALQLATFDGDVTLYDDGFNLEPTSPVIPRLLDLLRKNIKIGIVTAAGYTSADRYYERLHGLLDAITESTDLDLIQKQSIVIMGGEANFLFQYAPSSPYKLVPVPRSEWLTPEMASWSDTDITRLLDVAESALRDCVNNLNLPAIIIRKDRAVGIVPREPGTRIARESLEETVLVVQRILELTSLGSTEERPTKHRPNSPPVPPSVVSQTRRVPFCAFNGGNDVFVDIGDKSWGVTVCQQWFGSKENGGAIRGENTLHVGDQFLSAGSNDFKARSVGTTAWIASPAETVELLDELADLMQKKLS
;
A
#
# COMPACT_ATOMS: atom_id res chain seq x y z
N MET A 1 32.84 -29.12 4.48
CA MET A 1 31.94 -30.28 4.74
C MET A 1 30.44 -29.92 4.76
N THR A 2 30.08 -28.66 4.82
CA THR A 2 28.66 -28.20 4.97
C THR A 2 27.84 -28.11 3.67
N THR A 3 28.48 -27.97 2.52
CA THR A 3 27.75 -27.77 1.24
C THR A 3 27.27 -29.10 0.62
N ARG A 4 27.98 -30.20 0.85
CA ARG A 4 27.65 -31.53 0.30
C ARG A 4 26.42 -32.14 0.99
N TYR A 5 26.28 -31.96 2.30
CA TYR A 5 25.11 -32.39 3.07
C TYR A 5 23.83 -31.67 2.68
N ARG A 6 23.93 -30.44 2.21
CA ARG A 6 22.76 -29.63 1.79
C ARG A 6 22.17 -30.05 0.43
N VAL A 7 23.00 -30.57 -0.44
CA VAL A 7 22.57 -31.07 -1.77
C VAL A 7 21.97 -32.47 -1.61
N GLU A 8 22.56 -33.34 -0.80
CA GLU A 8 22.04 -34.70 -0.59
C GLU A 8 20.67 -34.69 0.15
N CYS A 9 20.45 -33.80 1.11
CA CYS A 9 19.15 -33.61 1.75
C CYS A 9 18.08 -33.10 0.79
N LYS A 10 18.40 -32.17 -0.12
CA LYS A 10 17.44 -31.69 -1.12
C LYS A 10 17.06 -32.76 -2.13
N THR A 11 18.01 -33.59 -2.57
CA THR A 11 17.74 -34.67 -3.54
C THR A 11 16.90 -35.78 -2.90
N SER A 12 17.15 -36.10 -1.63
CA SER A 12 16.35 -37.07 -0.85
C SER A 12 14.93 -36.60 -0.60
N LEU A 13 14.73 -35.29 -0.37
CA LEU A 13 13.40 -34.71 -0.16
C LEU A 13 12.56 -34.71 -1.45
N ILE A 14 13.17 -34.38 -2.60
CA ILE A 14 12.51 -34.40 -3.90
C ILE A 14 12.14 -35.82 -4.29
N GLN A 15 12.99 -36.81 -4.00
CA GLN A 15 12.67 -38.22 -4.23
C GLN A 15 11.55 -38.73 -3.31
N ALA A 16 11.52 -38.32 -2.04
CA ALA A 16 10.43 -38.66 -1.12
C ALA A 16 9.08 -38.02 -1.55
N GLN A 17 9.10 -36.80 -2.04
CA GLN A 17 7.92 -36.12 -2.57
C GLN A 17 7.40 -36.79 -3.85
N THR A 18 8.29 -37.19 -4.75
CA THR A 18 7.91 -37.92 -5.97
C THR A 18 7.33 -39.30 -5.64
N LEU A 19 7.87 -40.02 -4.65
CA LEU A 19 7.34 -41.30 -4.21
C LEU A 19 5.95 -41.15 -3.54
N MET A 20 5.73 -40.13 -2.71
CA MET A 20 4.42 -39.90 -2.09
C MET A 20 3.33 -39.53 -3.10
N VAL A 21 3.66 -38.74 -4.13
CA VAL A 21 2.72 -38.42 -5.21
C VAL A 21 2.41 -39.65 -6.06
N THR A 22 3.39 -40.51 -6.31
CA THR A 22 3.19 -41.76 -7.08
C THR A 22 2.40 -42.79 -6.28
N GLN A 23 2.58 -42.86 -4.96
CA GLN A 23 1.87 -43.78 -4.08
C GLN A 23 0.42 -43.37 -3.88
N ALA A 24 0.12 -42.05 -3.78
CA ALA A 24 -1.24 -41.54 -3.74
C ALA A 24 -2.02 -41.82 -5.04
N HIS A 25 -1.34 -41.94 -6.17
CA HIS A 25 -1.95 -42.35 -7.44
C HIS A 25 -2.22 -43.84 -7.57
N HIS A 26 -1.52 -44.69 -6.79
CA HIS A 26 -1.68 -46.15 -6.86
C HIS A 26 -2.74 -46.69 -5.92
N ASP A 27 -3.10 -45.96 -4.86
CA ASP A 27 -4.08 -46.41 -3.83
C ASP A 27 -5.54 -45.97 -4.13
N GLN A 28 -5.79 -45.30 -5.27
CA GLN A 28 -7.14 -44.97 -5.73
C GLN A 28 -7.81 -46.15 -6.43
N LYS A 29 -8.11 -47.22 -5.68
CA LYS A 29 -9.24 -48.10 -5.94
C LYS A 29 -10.39 -47.68 -5.04
N MET A 30 -11.42 -47.10 -5.67
CA MET A 30 -12.65 -46.55 -5.06
C MET A 30 -13.28 -47.37 -3.94
N PRO A 31 -13.89 -46.66 -2.96
CA PRO A 31 -15.34 -46.71 -2.81
C PRO A 31 -16.00 -45.30 -2.74
N SER A 32 -17.25 -45.32 -3.14
CA SER A 32 -18.26 -44.30 -3.33
C SER A 32 -18.33 -43.15 -2.33
N ARG A 33 -18.47 -41.93 -2.92
CA ARG A 33 -19.25 -40.75 -2.50
C ARG A 33 -19.23 -40.32 -1.01
N HIS A 34 -18.76 -39.11 -0.81
CA HIS A 34 -18.67 -38.30 0.41
C HIS A 34 -17.30 -38.36 1.11
N THR A 35 -16.25 -37.97 0.44
CA THR A 35 -15.05 -37.44 1.10
C THR A 35 -15.13 -35.93 1.09
N ASP A 36 -15.25 -35.42 2.27
CA ASP A 36 -15.36 -34.05 2.72
C ASP A 36 -14.33 -33.13 2.00
N GLU A 37 -14.79 -32.26 1.09
CA GLU A 37 -13.97 -31.25 0.40
C GLU A 37 -13.21 -30.34 1.40
N THR A 38 -13.71 -30.22 2.63
CA THR A 38 -13.07 -29.56 3.76
C THR A 38 -11.74 -30.22 4.15
N SER A 39 -11.61 -31.54 4.03
CA SER A 39 -10.38 -32.26 4.37
C SER A 39 -9.27 -32.03 3.36
N LEU A 40 -9.59 -31.87 2.08
CA LEU A 40 -8.62 -31.55 1.03
C LEU A 40 -8.13 -30.11 1.15
N LEU A 41 -9.02 -29.17 1.43
CA LEU A 41 -8.70 -27.77 1.70
C LEU A 41 -7.83 -27.63 2.95
N LEU A 42 -8.14 -28.37 4.02
CA LEU A 42 -7.33 -28.42 5.23
C LEU A 42 -5.94 -29.02 4.97
N TYR A 43 -5.84 -30.04 4.11
CA TYR A 43 -4.55 -30.66 3.76
C TYR A 43 -3.67 -29.70 2.91
N ILE A 44 -4.28 -28.98 1.98
CA ILE A 44 -3.57 -27.96 1.16
C ILE A 44 -3.17 -26.77 2.04
N ILE A 45 -4.02 -26.32 2.94
CA ILE A 45 -3.72 -25.27 3.94
C ILE A 45 -2.60 -25.75 4.88
N TYR A 46 -2.66 -27.02 5.33
CA TYR A 46 -1.61 -27.62 6.17
C TYR A 46 -0.28 -27.75 5.42
N SER A 47 -0.30 -28.10 4.14
CA SER A 47 0.91 -28.19 3.31
C SER A 47 1.55 -26.81 3.07
N ILE A 48 0.74 -25.76 2.89
CA ILE A 48 1.21 -24.39 2.75
C ILE A 48 1.76 -23.85 4.09
N ILE A 49 1.10 -24.19 5.21
CA ILE A 49 1.57 -23.84 6.57
C ILE A 49 2.87 -24.59 6.88
N TYR A 50 2.97 -25.87 6.52
CA TYR A 50 4.17 -26.69 6.78
C TYR A 50 5.38 -26.23 6.00
N ILE A 51 5.21 -25.69 4.78
CA ILE A 51 6.29 -25.10 4.00
C ILE A 51 6.75 -23.76 4.62
N SER A 52 5.87 -23.05 5.32
CA SER A 52 6.23 -21.81 6.04
C SER A 52 6.88 -22.09 7.41
N GLU A 53 6.65 -23.25 8.01
CA GLU A 53 7.22 -23.64 9.33
C GLU A 53 8.56 -24.38 9.23
N LEU A 54 8.99 -24.80 8.05
CA LEU A 54 10.33 -25.41 7.83
C LEU A 54 11.49 -24.40 7.87
N THR A 55 11.27 -23.18 8.36
CA THR A 55 12.32 -22.33 8.88
C THR A 55 12.56 -22.68 10.34
N LEU A 56 13.61 -23.46 10.57
CA LEU A 56 14.18 -23.97 11.82
C LEU A 56 14.01 -23.03 13.04
N PRO A 57 13.86 -23.57 14.26
CA PRO A 57 13.84 -22.77 15.49
C PRO A 57 15.25 -22.23 15.75
N PHE A 58 15.48 -20.97 15.45
CA PHE A 58 16.64 -20.23 15.92
C PHE A 58 16.31 -19.50 17.22
N PRO A 59 17.31 -19.39 18.16
CA PRO A 59 17.10 -18.76 19.46
C PRO A 59 16.85 -17.25 19.34
N PRO A 60 16.45 -16.55 20.43
CA PRO A 60 15.78 -15.23 20.44
C PRO A 60 16.59 -14.01 19.95
N LEU A 61 17.61 -14.23 19.12
CA LEU A 61 18.35 -13.16 18.42
C LEU A 61 17.62 -12.62 17.17
N ILE A 62 16.42 -13.17 16.83
CA ILE A 62 15.73 -12.91 15.56
C ILE A 62 14.55 -11.92 15.68
N SER A 63 14.32 -11.31 16.85
CA SER A 63 13.38 -10.18 16.92
C SER A 63 13.77 -8.99 16.02
N GLY A 64 15.02 -8.95 15.54
CA GLY A 64 15.51 -7.95 14.60
C GLY A 64 15.27 -8.24 13.11
N LEU A 65 14.95 -9.48 12.73
CA LEU A 65 14.69 -9.82 11.31
C LEU A 65 13.24 -9.56 10.86
N THR A 66 12.32 -9.44 11.79
CA THR A 66 10.90 -9.13 11.48
C THR A 66 10.72 -7.72 10.94
N THR A 67 11.61 -6.81 11.29
CA THR A 67 11.51 -5.39 10.87
C THR A 67 11.99 -5.15 9.43
N ILE A 68 12.89 -6.00 8.91
CA ILE A 68 13.38 -5.93 7.51
C ILE A 68 12.28 -6.30 6.50
N TYR A 69 11.17 -6.92 6.95
CA TYR A 69 10.09 -7.42 6.10
C TYR A 69 8.80 -6.56 6.13
N GLN A 70 8.82 -5.35 6.69
CA GLN A 70 7.63 -4.50 6.77
C GLN A 70 7.06 -4.05 5.41
N PRO A 71 7.85 -3.80 4.34
CA PRO A 71 7.28 -3.45 3.02
C PRO A 71 6.47 -4.58 2.37
N ILE A 72 6.54 -5.80 2.90
CA ILE A 72 5.99 -7.03 2.30
C ILE A 72 4.50 -7.26 2.64
N GLN A 73 3.83 -6.37 3.33
CA GLN A 73 2.51 -6.69 3.93
C GLN A 73 1.35 -6.73 2.94
N LEU A 74 1.18 -5.73 2.06
CA LEU A 74 0.22 -5.80 0.95
C LEU A 74 0.65 -6.85 -0.07
N THR A 75 1.95 -6.98 -0.30
CA THR A 75 2.53 -8.05 -1.10
C THR A 75 2.14 -9.42 -0.57
N ARG A 76 2.14 -9.62 0.75
CA ARG A 76 1.77 -10.90 1.37
C ARG A 76 0.30 -11.25 1.18
N ILE A 77 -0.62 -10.28 1.30
CA ILE A 77 -2.03 -10.53 1.02
C ILE A 77 -2.21 -10.84 -0.46
N SER A 78 -1.64 -10.04 -1.36
CA SER A 78 -1.74 -10.25 -2.81
C SER A 78 -1.08 -11.56 -3.24
N GLU A 79 0.09 -11.90 -2.71
CA GLU A 79 0.75 -13.18 -2.99
C GLU A 79 0.02 -14.37 -2.38
N TRP A 80 -0.55 -14.22 -1.21
CA TRP A 80 -1.39 -15.26 -0.58
C TRP A 80 -2.65 -15.51 -1.40
N VAL A 81 -3.39 -14.48 -1.79
CA VAL A 81 -4.57 -14.59 -2.67
C VAL A 81 -4.19 -15.20 -4.01
N LYS A 82 -3.09 -14.75 -4.61
CA LYS A 82 -2.56 -15.33 -5.85
C LYS A 82 -2.27 -16.83 -5.69
N GLY A 83 -1.67 -17.24 -4.56
CA GLY A 83 -1.45 -18.65 -4.22
C GLY A 83 -2.75 -19.45 -4.13
N LEU A 84 -3.80 -18.90 -3.54
CA LEU A 84 -5.13 -19.54 -3.48
C LEU A 84 -5.73 -19.75 -4.88
N LEU A 85 -5.54 -18.79 -5.81
CA LEU A 85 -6.03 -18.87 -7.18
C LEU A 85 -5.23 -19.84 -8.06
N ALA A 86 -3.98 -20.16 -7.69
CA ALA A 86 -3.13 -21.05 -8.45
C ALA A 86 -3.67 -22.49 -8.51
N VAL A 87 -4.29 -22.97 -7.42
CA VAL A 87 -4.82 -24.34 -7.36
C VAL A 87 -5.98 -24.55 -8.31
N PRO A 88 -7.06 -23.74 -8.32
CA PRO A 88 -8.10 -23.87 -9.33
C PRO A 88 -7.58 -23.70 -10.77
N PHE A 89 -6.59 -22.83 -10.98
CA PHE A 89 -5.95 -22.69 -12.30
C PHE A 89 -5.36 -24.02 -12.79
N VAL A 90 -4.61 -24.74 -11.95
CA VAL A 90 -4.04 -26.04 -12.30
C VAL A 90 -5.11 -27.06 -12.57
N LEU A 91 -6.20 -27.07 -11.80
CA LEU A 91 -7.27 -28.07 -11.91
C LEU A 91 -8.22 -27.84 -13.09
N TYR A 92 -8.55 -26.58 -13.40
CA TYR A 92 -9.64 -26.24 -14.31
C TYR A 92 -9.22 -25.46 -15.56
N SER A 93 -8.01 -24.94 -15.63
CA SER A 93 -7.56 -24.15 -16.77
C SER A 93 -6.77 -24.95 -17.80
N GLN A 94 -6.06 -26.01 -17.35
CA GLN A 94 -5.25 -26.81 -18.26
C GLN A 94 -6.11 -27.87 -18.98
N PRO A 95 -5.99 -28.01 -20.31
CA PRO A 95 -6.70 -29.03 -21.05
C PRO A 95 -6.17 -30.43 -20.63
N THR A 96 -7.02 -31.21 -20.00
CA THR A 96 -6.75 -32.59 -19.60
C THR A 96 -7.17 -33.53 -20.74
N GLY A 97 -6.34 -33.69 -21.73
CA GLY A 97 -6.56 -34.63 -22.84
C GLY A 97 -6.81 -33.94 -24.18
N VAL A 98 -5.99 -34.31 -25.14
CA VAL A 98 -6.06 -33.81 -26.50
C VAL A 98 -7.11 -34.57 -27.33
N PHE A 99 -7.56 -35.74 -26.84
CA PHE A 99 -8.44 -36.65 -27.57
C PHE A 99 -9.41 -37.34 -26.58
N GLY A 100 -10.55 -36.77 -26.34
CA GLY A 100 -11.57 -37.42 -25.50
C GLY A 100 -12.77 -36.53 -25.16
N ASP A 101 -13.85 -37.14 -24.65
CA ASP A 101 -15.08 -36.48 -24.19
C ASP A 101 -14.90 -35.61 -22.96
N GLY A 102 -13.78 -34.85 -22.87
CA GLY A 102 -13.51 -33.93 -21.79
C GLY A 102 -14.38 -32.67 -21.85
N PRO A 103 -14.48 -31.91 -20.72
CA PRO A 103 -15.28 -30.70 -20.68
C PRO A 103 -14.80 -29.70 -21.73
N SER A 104 -15.75 -28.97 -22.34
CA SER A 104 -15.42 -27.96 -23.33
C SER A 104 -14.59 -26.82 -22.71
N VAL A 105 -13.83 -26.10 -23.55
CA VAL A 105 -13.05 -24.93 -23.07
C VAL A 105 -13.93 -23.92 -22.34
N THR A 106 -15.16 -23.74 -22.78
CA THR A 106 -16.15 -22.86 -22.15
C THR A 106 -16.54 -23.35 -20.75
N GLN A 107 -16.84 -24.64 -20.61
CA GLN A 107 -17.18 -25.23 -19.29
C GLN A 107 -16.01 -25.12 -18.31
N MET A 108 -14.79 -25.31 -18.78
CA MET A 108 -13.60 -25.13 -17.92
C MET A 108 -13.43 -23.67 -17.49
N ALA A 109 -13.74 -22.69 -18.36
CA ALA A 109 -13.71 -21.27 -18.00
C ALA A 109 -14.77 -20.91 -16.96
N GLU A 110 -15.98 -21.44 -17.13
CA GLU A 110 -17.09 -21.24 -16.20
C GLU A 110 -16.78 -21.84 -14.81
N GLU A 111 -16.19 -23.03 -14.79
CA GLU A 111 -15.80 -23.67 -13.52
C GLU A 111 -14.65 -22.91 -12.84
N ALA A 112 -13.63 -22.48 -13.60
CA ALA A 112 -12.56 -21.63 -13.06
C ALA A 112 -13.12 -20.31 -12.50
N HIS A 113 -14.05 -19.66 -13.24
CA HIS A 113 -14.72 -18.45 -12.80
C HIS A 113 -15.46 -18.68 -11.47
N ARG A 114 -16.23 -19.75 -11.37
CA ARG A 114 -16.97 -20.10 -10.16
C ARG A 114 -16.04 -20.29 -8.96
N ARG A 115 -14.95 -21.05 -9.14
CA ARG A 115 -13.99 -21.33 -8.06
C ARG A 115 -13.20 -20.11 -7.64
N TYR A 116 -12.79 -19.25 -8.58
CA TYR A 116 -12.14 -17.97 -8.24
C TYR A 116 -13.09 -17.04 -7.47
N ALA A 117 -14.35 -16.97 -7.87
CA ALA A 117 -15.36 -16.16 -7.18
C ALA A 117 -15.59 -16.67 -5.75
N GLU A 118 -15.67 -17.99 -5.53
CA GLU A 118 -15.80 -18.60 -4.21
C GLU A 118 -14.61 -18.27 -3.31
N ILE A 119 -13.38 -18.39 -3.81
CA ILE A 119 -12.16 -18.02 -3.07
C ILE A 119 -12.20 -16.54 -2.67
N MET A 120 -12.58 -15.66 -3.58
CA MET A 120 -12.68 -14.22 -3.30
C MET A 120 -13.72 -13.92 -2.23
N ARG A 121 -14.86 -14.62 -2.25
CA ARG A 121 -15.89 -14.53 -1.19
C ARG A 121 -15.35 -15.00 0.16
N ASP A 122 -14.60 -16.11 0.20
CA ASP A 122 -14.01 -16.60 1.45
C ASP A 122 -13.00 -15.62 2.05
N VAL A 123 -12.18 -14.99 1.20
CA VAL A 123 -11.25 -13.92 1.62
C VAL A 123 -12.02 -12.70 2.12
N GLU A 124 -13.09 -12.30 1.44
CA GLU A 124 -14.00 -11.21 1.85
C GLU A 124 -14.55 -11.46 3.26
N LEU A 125 -15.07 -12.64 3.53
CA LEU A 125 -15.59 -13.03 4.85
C LEU A 125 -14.50 -13.00 5.94
N MET A 126 -13.25 -13.36 5.61
CA MET A 126 -12.13 -13.27 6.56
C MET A 126 -11.75 -11.83 6.86
N ILE A 127 -11.84 -10.93 5.88
CA ILE A 127 -11.63 -9.50 6.09
C ILE A 127 -12.75 -8.91 6.96
N ASP A 128 -14.00 -9.29 6.73
CA ASP A 128 -15.14 -8.87 7.54
C ASP A 128 -15.02 -9.30 9.02
N ASP A 129 -14.61 -10.56 9.27
CA ASP A 129 -14.30 -11.03 10.63
C ASP A 129 -13.16 -10.21 11.25
N HIS A 130 -12.14 -9.90 10.45
CA HIS A 130 -11.01 -9.10 10.93
C HIS A 130 -11.43 -7.67 11.32
N ILE A 131 -12.25 -6.99 10.51
CA ILE A 131 -12.79 -5.65 10.80
C ILE A 131 -13.64 -5.70 12.08
N SER A 132 -14.52 -6.67 12.21
CA SER A 132 -15.36 -6.82 13.40
C SER A 132 -14.53 -6.98 14.67
N ARG A 133 -13.48 -7.78 14.64
CA ARG A 133 -12.56 -7.97 15.78
C ARG A 133 -11.67 -6.76 16.06
N GLN A 134 -11.36 -5.95 15.06
CA GLN A 134 -10.68 -4.66 15.29
C GLN A 134 -11.54 -3.69 16.09
N GLN A 135 -12.87 -3.71 15.87
CA GLN A 135 -13.83 -2.85 16.58
C GLN A 135 -14.10 -3.33 18.02
N ASP A 136 -14.16 -4.64 18.22
CA ASP A 136 -14.54 -5.24 19.51
C ASP A 136 -13.38 -5.36 20.52
N ASP A 137 -12.16 -4.94 20.17
CA ASP A 137 -10.95 -5.08 21.02
C ASP A 137 -10.71 -6.55 21.46
N SER A 138 -11.09 -7.50 20.61
CA SER A 138 -10.98 -8.93 20.89
C SER A 138 -9.52 -9.34 21.14
N ILE A 139 -9.28 -10.05 22.23
CA ILE A 139 -7.97 -10.63 22.57
C ILE A 139 -7.61 -11.73 21.54
N ILE A 140 -8.62 -12.37 20.94
CA ILE A 140 -8.43 -13.45 19.98
C ILE A 140 -8.17 -12.85 18.59
N PRO A 141 -7.03 -13.14 17.97
CA PRO A 141 -6.74 -12.66 16.62
C PRO A 141 -7.75 -13.23 15.62
N SER A 142 -8.07 -12.46 14.57
CA SER A 142 -8.89 -12.95 13.46
C SER A 142 -8.17 -14.08 12.72
N LYS A 143 -8.94 -14.92 12.02
CA LYS A 143 -8.40 -15.98 11.15
C LYS A 143 -7.44 -15.39 10.10
N LEU A 144 -7.79 -14.24 9.52
CA LEU A 144 -6.91 -13.55 8.58
C LEU A 144 -5.56 -13.20 9.22
N ARG A 145 -5.54 -12.64 10.44
CA ARG A 145 -4.30 -12.29 11.14
C ARG A 145 -3.49 -13.52 11.54
N MET A 146 -4.13 -14.64 11.80
CA MET A 146 -3.42 -15.91 12.05
C MET A 146 -2.72 -16.43 10.79
N LEU A 147 -3.37 -16.31 9.61
CA LEU A 147 -2.81 -16.74 8.33
C LEU A 147 -1.79 -15.74 7.79
N ILE A 148 -2.04 -14.45 8.01
CA ILE A 148 -1.19 -13.34 7.57
C ILE A 148 -0.94 -12.43 8.78
N PRO A 149 0.07 -12.74 9.62
CA PRO A 149 0.33 -12.01 10.87
C PRO A 149 0.54 -10.50 10.66
N THR A 150 0.91 -10.12 9.45
CA THR A 150 1.16 -8.74 9.02
C THR A 150 -0.06 -8.07 8.38
N ALA A 151 -1.24 -8.71 8.37
CA ALA A 151 -2.46 -8.06 7.96
C ALA A 151 -2.71 -6.83 8.85
N GLY A 152 -2.66 -5.65 8.24
CA GLY A 152 -2.90 -4.37 8.90
C GLY A 152 -4.40 -4.07 9.03
N PRO A 153 -4.76 -2.85 9.43
CA PRO A 153 -6.14 -2.46 9.56
C PRO A 153 -6.86 -2.43 8.20
N PHE A 154 -8.15 -2.73 8.24
CA PHE A 154 -9.08 -2.48 7.15
C PHE A 154 -10.12 -1.48 7.64
N PHE A 155 -10.41 -0.46 6.83
CA PHE A 155 -11.38 0.57 7.15
C PHE A 155 -12.77 0.28 6.57
N THR A 156 -12.82 -0.50 5.50
CA THR A 156 -14.03 -0.82 4.75
C THR A 156 -14.10 -2.31 4.47
N ARG A 157 -15.32 -2.85 4.39
CA ARG A 157 -15.57 -4.18 3.86
C ARG A 157 -15.24 -4.17 2.37
N LEU A 158 -14.47 -5.15 1.93
CA LEU A 158 -14.02 -5.23 0.54
C LEU A 158 -14.89 -6.25 -0.22
N PRO A 159 -15.72 -5.84 -1.20
CA PRO A 159 -16.55 -6.74 -1.99
C PRO A 159 -15.69 -7.47 -3.05
N LEU A 160 -14.84 -8.39 -2.60
CA LEU A 160 -13.83 -9.05 -3.45
C LEU A 160 -14.45 -9.96 -4.52
N GLU A 161 -15.57 -10.64 -4.22
CA GLU A 161 -16.27 -11.44 -5.22
C GLU A 161 -16.80 -10.56 -6.35
N ALA A 162 -17.43 -9.44 -6.04
CA ALA A 162 -17.94 -8.50 -7.03
C ALA A 162 -16.81 -7.86 -7.85
N ALA A 163 -15.72 -7.48 -7.18
CA ALA A 163 -14.53 -6.91 -7.81
C ALA A 163 -13.84 -7.93 -8.74
N PHE A 164 -13.73 -9.19 -8.33
CA PHE A 164 -13.23 -10.25 -9.20
C PHE A 164 -14.10 -10.40 -10.45
N LYS A 165 -15.43 -10.52 -10.30
CA LYS A 165 -16.35 -10.64 -11.43
C LYS A 165 -16.26 -9.44 -12.38
N TYR A 166 -16.03 -8.24 -11.86
CA TYR A 166 -15.80 -7.04 -12.65
C TYR A 166 -14.48 -7.13 -13.44
N GLN A 167 -13.38 -7.43 -12.77
CA GLN A 167 -12.06 -7.54 -13.40
C GLN A 167 -11.96 -8.75 -14.35
N ASP A 168 -12.61 -9.86 -14.04
CA ASP A 168 -12.61 -11.04 -14.93
C ASP A 168 -13.28 -10.76 -16.26
N ARG A 169 -14.40 -10.00 -16.28
CA ARG A 169 -15.03 -9.53 -17.54
C ARG A 169 -14.10 -8.62 -18.36
N LYS A 170 -13.29 -7.79 -17.69
CA LYS A 170 -12.38 -6.84 -18.34
C LYS A 170 -11.09 -7.50 -18.81
N ARG A 171 -10.57 -8.47 -18.05
CA ARG A 171 -9.22 -9.03 -18.21
C ARG A 171 -9.20 -10.52 -18.59
N PHE A 172 -10.35 -11.18 -18.66
CA PHE A 172 -10.50 -12.59 -19.02
C PHE A 172 -9.65 -13.54 -18.17
N ILE A 173 -9.60 -13.32 -16.86
CA ILE A 173 -8.71 -14.05 -15.95
C ILE A 173 -9.03 -15.54 -15.93
N SER A 174 -10.32 -15.89 -15.76
CA SER A 174 -10.80 -17.28 -15.71
C SER A 174 -10.76 -17.99 -17.07
N SER A 175 -10.75 -17.23 -18.16
CA SER A 175 -10.69 -17.77 -19.53
C SER A 175 -9.28 -18.18 -19.97
N ARG A 176 -8.24 -17.81 -19.23
CA ARG A 176 -6.84 -18.14 -19.55
C ARG A 176 -6.56 -19.61 -19.28
N ARG A 177 -5.88 -20.30 -20.22
CA ARG A 177 -5.56 -21.72 -20.11
C ARG A 177 -4.12 -21.99 -19.71
N PHE A 178 -3.20 -21.12 -20.08
CA PHE A 178 -1.77 -21.32 -19.89
C PHE A 178 -1.11 -20.24 -19.03
N VAL A 179 -1.85 -19.18 -18.67
CA VAL A 179 -1.36 -18.09 -17.85
C VAL A 179 -2.21 -17.99 -16.58
N ALA A 180 -1.64 -18.38 -15.46
CA ALA A 180 -2.29 -18.27 -14.15
C ALA A 180 -2.60 -16.81 -13.80
N PRO A 181 -3.56 -16.56 -12.87
CA PRO A 181 -3.77 -15.23 -12.33
C PRO A 181 -2.46 -14.65 -11.81
N SER A 182 -2.11 -13.48 -12.33
CA SER A 182 -0.87 -12.79 -11.97
C SER A 182 -1.03 -11.96 -10.71
N PHE A 183 0.09 -11.53 -10.13
CA PHE A 183 0.10 -10.54 -9.06
C PHE A 183 -0.66 -9.26 -9.46
N ASN A 184 -0.49 -8.82 -10.70
CA ASN A 184 -1.19 -7.64 -11.21
C ASN A 184 -2.71 -7.85 -11.32
N ASP A 185 -3.18 -9.04 -11.67
CA ASP A 185 -4.62 -9.34 -11.66
C ASP A 185 -5.20 -9.21 -10.24
N VAL A 186 -4.50 -9.75 -9.23
CA VAL A 186 -4.93 -9.63 -7.82
C VAL A 186 -4.89 -8.19 -7.36
N ARG A 187 -3.84 -7.42 -7.70
CA ARG A 187 -3.74 -6.00 -7.39
C ARG A 187 -4.93 -5.21 -7.95
N GLN A 188 -5.30 -5.46 -9.20
CA GLN A 188 -6.45 -4.80 -9.84
C GLN A 188 -7.79 -5.21 -9.21
N ILE A 189 -7.94 -6.47 -8.82
CA ILE A 189 -9.14 -6.93 -8.08
C ILE A 189 -9.23 -6.19 -6.73
N LEU A 190 -8.12 -6.07 -6.01
CA LEU A 190 -8.08 -5.35 -4.74
C LEU A 190 -8.40 -3.85 -4.92
N ASN A 191 -7.84 -3.19 -5.94
CA ASN A 191 -8.15 -1.80 -6.25
C ASN A 191 -9.65 -1.60 -6.54
N SER A 192 -10.26 -2.46 -7.37
CA SER A 192 -11.70 -2.41 -7.64
C SER A 192 -12.54 -2.64 -6.37
N ALA A 193 -12.15 -3.60 -5.52
CA ALA A 193 -12.84 -3.83 -4.26
C ALA A 193 -12.78 -2.61 -3.33
N GLN A 194 -11.64 -1.94 -3.28
CA GLN A 194 -11.44 -0.72 -2.49
C GLN A 194 -12.24 0.45 -3.07
N SER A 195 -12.26 0.64 -4.40
CA SER A 195 -13.09 1.64 -5.06
C SER A 195 -14.59 1.42 -4.78
N MET A 196 -15.06 0.17 -4.89
CA MET A 196 -16.45 -0.19 -4.56
C MET A 196 -16.77 0.09 -3.08
N ALA A 197 -15.85 -0.21 -2.18
CA ALA A 197 -16.03 -0.04 -0.75
C ALA A 197 -16.14 1.43 -0.34
N VAL A 198 -15.21 2.29 -0.81
CA VAL A 198 -15.24 3.72 -0.46
C VAL A 198 -16.42 4.45 -1.10
N THR A 199 -16.88 4.03 -2.29
CA THR A 199 -18.07 4.60 -2.90
C THR A 199 -19.33 4.22 -2.12
N ASN A 200 -19.41 3.02 -1.57
CA ASN A 200 -20.50 2.60 -0.69
C ASN A 200 -20.53 3.40 0.63
N GLY A 201 -19.36 3.74 1.17
CA GLY A 201 -19.17 4.47 2.42
C GLY A 201 -19.30 5.99 2.32
N ALA A 202 -19.59 6.58 1.16
CA ALA A 202 -19.56 8.02 0.88
C ALA A 202 -18.15 8.62 1.00
N LEU A 203 -17.35 8.45 -0.03
CA LEU A 203 -16.02 9.06 -0.16
C LEU A 203 -16.08 10.58 0.05
N GLN A 204 -15.27 11.11 0.94
CA GLN A 204 -15.17 12.53 1.26
C GLN A 204 -13.81 13.13 0.90
N LEU A 205 -12.75 12.33 0.97
CA LEU A 205 -11.38 12.74 0.71
C LEU A 205 -10.68 11.74 -0.19
N ALA A 206 -10.11 12.22 -1.29
CA ALA A 206 -9.16 11.47 -2.10
C ALA A 206 -7.78 12.13 -1.98
N THR A 207 -6.77 11.35 -1.59
CA THR A 207 -5.38 11.82 -1.53
C THR A 207 -4.56 11.09 -2.59
N PHE A 208 -3.63 11.80 -3.20
CA PHE A 208 -2.81 11.29 -4.30
C PHE A 208 -1.33 11.56 -4.03
N ASP A 209 -0.48 10.61 -4.35
CA ASP A 209 0.91 10.91 -4.57
C ASP A 209 1.09 11.75 -5.85
N GLY A 210 2.28 12.34 -6.03
CA GLY A 210 2.62 13.14 -7.20
C GLY A 210 3.24 12.31 -8.32
N ASP A 211 4.52 12.02 -8.16
CA ASP A 211 5.33 11.31 -9.15
C ASP A 211 4.79 9.90 -9.40
N VAL A 212 4.83 9.43 -10.64
CA VAL A 212 4.30 8.13 -11.12
C VAL A 212 2.78 7.96 -10.91
N THR A 213 2.16 8.80 -10.08
CA THR A 213 0.73 8.72 -9.75
C THR A 213 -0.12 9.73 -10.54
N LEU A 214 0.21 11.00 -10.50
CA LEU A 214 -0.49 12.05 -11.26
C LEU A 214 0.21 12.39 -12.57
N TYR A 215 1.52 12.27 -12.59
CA TYR A 215 2.40 12.52 -13.74
C TYR A 215 3.59 11.54 -13.70
N ASP A 216 4.26 11.37 -14.84
CA ASP A 216 5.42 10.48 -14.94
C ASP A 216 6.59 10.99 -14.09
N ASP A 217 7.44 10.07 -13.61
CA ASP A 217 8.57 10.37 -12.73
C ASP A 217 9.46 11.49 -13.28
N GLY A 218 9.63 12.53 -12.47
CA GLY A 218 10.43 13.71 -12.82
C GLY A 218 9.77 14.70 -13.78
N PHE A 219 8.54 14.45 -14.26
CA PHE A 219 7.77 15.36 -15.11
C PHE A 219 6.81 16.23 -14.31
N ASN A 220 6.04 17.05 -15.02
CA ASN A 220 5.03 17.94 -14.45
C ASN A 220 3.62 17.49 -14.87
N LEU A 221 2.60 17.86 -14.11
CA LEU A 221 1.22 17.64 -14.48
C LEU A 221 0.79 18.70 -15.52
N GLU A 222 1.01 18.37 -16.79
CA GLU A 222 0.73 19.25 -17.92
C GLU A 222 -0.76 19.47 -18.13
N PRO A 223 -1.21 20.63 -18.68
CA PRO A 223 -2.62 20.95 -18.92
C PRO A 223 -3.36 19.90 -19.77
N THR A 224 -2.65 19.17 -20.62
CA THR A 224 -3.20 18.13 -21.50
C THR A 224 -3.37 16.77 -20.81
N SER A 225 -2.96 16.65 -19.55
CA SER A 225 -3.03 15.38 -18.83
C SER A 225 -4.47 14.90 -18.67
N PRO A 226 -4.78 13.64 -19.01
CA PRO A 226 -6.10 13.06 -18.85
C PRO A 226 -6.52 12.87 -17.38
N VAL A 227 -5.60 12.99 -16.43
CA VAL A 227 -5.90 12.93 -14.99
C VAL A 227 -6.71 14.16 -14.55
N ILE A 228 -6.41 15.36 -15.11
CA ILE A 228 -6.99 16.62 -14.67
C ILE A 228 -8.52 16.64 -14.73
N PRO A 229 -9.20 16.28 -15.84
CA PRO A 229 -10.66 16.26 -15.88
C PRO A 229 -11.28 15.38 -14.79
N ARG A 230 -10.65 14.26 -14.43
CA ARG A 230 -11.11 13.33 -13.39
C ARG A 230 -10.97 13.93 -11.99
N LEU A 231 -9.89 14.66 -11.73
CA LEU A 231 -9.74 15.41 -10.48
C LEU A 231 -10.77 16.54 -10.35
N LEU A 232 -11.06 17.26 -11.44
CA LEU A 232 -12.12 18.26 -11.43
C LEU A 232 -13.51 17.62 -11.17
N ASP A 233 -13.76 16.41 -11.68
CA ASP A 233 -14.99 15.66 -11.41
C ASP A 233 -15.14 15.28 -9.93
N LEU A 234 -14.05 14.95 -9.24
CA LEU A 234 -14.09 14.73 -7.79
C LEU A 234 -14.49 16.02 -7.05
N LEU A 235 -13.90 17.17 -7.42
CA LEU A 235 -14.25 18.47 -6.83
C LEU A 235 -15.72 18.83 -7.08
N ARG A 236 -16.26 18.60 -8.29
CA ARG A 236 -17.69 18.79 -8.59
C ARG A 236 -18.61 17.96 -7.71
N LYS A 237 -18.16 16.78 -7.31
CA LYS A 237 -18.87 15.89 -6.37
C LYS A 237 -18.63 16.22 -4.90
N ASN A 238 -18.00 17.36 -4.60
CA ASN A 238 -17.61 17.80 -3.25
C ASN A 238 -16.65 16.86 -2.54
N ILE A 239 -15.88 16.05 -3.29
CA ILE A 239 -14.79 15.23 -2.73
C ILE A 239 -13.56 16.12 -2.64
N LYS A 240 -12.97 16.20 -1.45
CA LYS A 240 -11.77 16.96 -1.16
C LYS A 240 -10.56 16.24 -1.76
N ILE A 241 -9.56 17.01 -2.17
CA ILE A 241 -8.34 16.48 -2.76
C ILE A 241 -7.13 16.88 -1.91
N GLY A 242 -6.31 15.91 -1.53
CA GLY A 242 -4.98 16.13 -0.95
C GLY A 242 -3.91 15.60 -1.90
N ILE A 243 -2.92 16.40 -2.28
CA ILE A 243 -1.74 15.88 -2.96
C ILE A 243 -0.67 15.70 -1.87
N VAL A 244 -0.34 14.44 -1.56
CA VAL A 244 0.60 14.07 -0.48
C VAL A 244 1.85 13.51 -1.12
N THR A 245 2.87 14.35 -1.26
CA THR A 245 4.09 14.02 -2.00
C THR A 245 5.33 14.06 -1.11
N ALA A 246 6.30 13.21 -1.44
CA ALA A 246 7.64 13.26 -0.85
C ALA A 246 8.44 14.51 -1.25
N ALA A 247 8.04 15.21 -2.32
CA ALA A 247 8.67 16.46 -2.72
C ALA A 247 8.55 17.53 -1.63
N GLY A 248 9.64 17.77 -0.90
CA GLY A 248 9.70 18.69 0.24
C GLY A 248 10.17 20.09 -0.18
N TYR A 249 9.36 20.81 -0.96
CA TYR A 249 9.63 22.19 -1.30
C TYR A 249 9.07 23.13 -0.22
N THR A 250 9.80 24.20 0.08
CA THR A 250 9.40 25.22 1.06
C THR A 250 8.63 26.38 0.44
N SER A 251 8.54 26.46 -0.88
CA SER A 251 7.96 27.57 -1.63
C SER A 251 6.87 27.13 -2.61
N ALA A 252 5.88 27.98 -2.80
CA ALA A 252 4.69 27.71 -3.61
C ALA A 252 4.99 27.60 -5.11
N ASP A 253 5.99 28.35 -5.62
CA ASP A 253 6.40 28.32 -7.02
C ASP A 253 6.83 26.94 -7.50
N ARG A 254 7.54 26.19 -6.65
CA ARG A 254 8.00 24.83 -6.97
C ARG A 254 6.87 23.82 -7.07
N TYR A 255 5.86 23.92 -6.20
CA TYR A 255 4.66 23.07 -6.33
C TYR A 255 3.80 23.50 -7.52
N TYR A 256 3.71 24.80 -7.79
CA TYR A 256 3.05 25.29 -8.98
C TYR A 256 3.73 24.79 -10.25
N GLU A 257 5.06 24.82 -10.34
CA GLU A 257 5.80 24.23 -11.45
C GLU A 257 5.41 22.79 -11.74
N ARG A 258 5.23 21.98 -10.68
CA ARG A 258 4.81 20.57 -10.80
C ARG A 258 3.34 20.37 -11.17
N LEU A 259 2.45 21.24 -10.69
CA LEU A 259 1.01 21.04 -10.69
C LEU A 259 0.26 22.10 -11.48
N HIS A 260 0.94 22.95 -12.26
CA HIS A 260 0.34 24.11 -12.94
C HIS A 260 -0.88 23.73 -13.80
N GLY A 261 -0.82 22.62 -14.54
CA GLY A 261 -1.94 22.18 -15.36
C GLY A 261 -3.24 21.98 -14.56
N LEU A 262 -3.16 21.40 -13.34
CA LEU A 262 -4.31 21.22 -12.47
C LEU A 262 -4.74 22.53 -11.81
N LEU A 263 -3.80 23.30 -11.28
CA LEU A 263 -4.11 24.54 -10.55
C LEU A 263 -4.72 25.61 -11.47
N ASP A 264 -4.26 25.69 -12.71
CA ASP A 264 -4.82 26.57 -13.72
C ASP A 264 -6.20 26.08 -14.18
N ALA A 265 -6.38 24.77 -14.42
CA ALA A 265 -7.66 24.20 -14.78
C ALA A 265 -8.73 24.42 -13.68
N ILE A 266 -8.36 24.33 -12.39
CA ILE A 266 -9.25 24.68 -11.28
C ILE A 266 -9.59 26.18 -11.32
N THR A 267 -8.60 27.04 -11.58
CA THR A 267 -8.81 28.50 -11.64
C THR A 267 -9.77 28.88 -12.76
N GLU A 268 -9.58 28.30 -13.94
CA GLU A 268 -10.34 28.60 -15.16
C GLU A 268 -11.71 27.93 -15.20
N SER A 269 -11.92 26.88 -14.39
CA SER A 269 -13.21 26.19 -14.36
C SER A 269 -14.34 27.12 -13.98
N THR A 270 -15.37 27.18 -14.81
CA THR A 270 -16.63 27.91 -14.56
C THR A 270 -17.66 27.10 -13.80
N ASP A 271 -17.48 25.77 -13.75
CA ASP A 271 -18.43 24.82 -13.19
C ASP A 271 -18.17 24.54 -11.69
N LEU A 272 -17.00 24.95 -11.19
CA LEU A 272 -16.64 24.82 -9.79
C LEU A 272 -16.94 26.13 -9.04
N ASP A 273 -17.66 26.03 -7.93
CA ASP A 273 -17.80 27.13 -7.00
C ASP A 273 -16.52 27.39 -6.20
N LEU A 274 -16.47 28.46 -5.42
CA LEU A 274 -15.28 28.83 -4.66
C LEU A 274 -14.93 27.81 -3.59
N ILE A 275 -15.92 27.18 -2.96
CA ILE A 275 -15.71 26.17 -1.90
C ILE A 275 -15.09 24.92 -2.54
N GLN A 276 -15.61 24.49 -3.68
CA GLN A 276 -15.08 23.37 -4.45
C GLN A 276 -13.63 23.63 -4.90
N LYS A 277 -13.35 24.84 -5.42
CA LYS A 277 -11.97 25.23 -5.79
C LYS A 277 -11.00 25.21 -4.62
N GLN A 278 -11.47 25.59 -3.43
CA GLN A 278 -10.69 25.57 -2.18
C GLN A 278 -10.62 24.19 -1.52
N SER A 279 -11.27 23.18 -2.08
CA SER A 279 -11.25 21.80 -1.59
C SER A 279 -10.02 21.00 -2.05
N ILE A 280 -8.91 21.67 -2.34
CA ILE A 280 -7.61 21.05 -2.64
C ILE A 280 -6.52 21.63 -1.76
N VAL A 281 -5.63 20.74 -1.29
CA VAL A 281 -4.40 21.08 -0.56
C VAL A 281 -3.22 20.25 -1.08
N ILE A 282 -2.02 20.80 -0.91
CA ILE A 282 -0.77 20.10 -1.19
C ILE A 282 -0.01 19.91 0.13
N MET A 283 0.28 18.66 0.47
CA MET A 283 1.09 18.26 1.60
C MET A 283 2.43 17.75 1.09
N GLY A 284 3.46 18.55 1.23
CA GLY A 284 4.80 18.25 0.74
C GLY A 284 5.76 17.74 1.81
N GLY A 285 6.83 17.06 1.36
CA GLY A 285 7.81 16.43 2.24
C GLY A 285 7.17 15.43 3.17
N GLU A 286 6.35 14.52 2.61
CA GLU A 286 5.54 13.55 3.33
C GLU A 286 4.46 14.21 4.24
N ALA A 287 4.86 14.99 5.24
CA ALA A 287 3.99 15.63 6.23
C ALA A 287 4.60 16.93 6.79
N ASN A 288 5.40 17.65 5.99
CA ASN A 288 6.19 18.76 6.52
C ASN A 288 5.75 20.15 6.07
N PHE A 289 5.07 20.27 4.92
CA PHE A 289 4.68 21.56 4.35
C PHE A 289 3.25 21.49 3.81
N LEU A 290 2.35 22.32 4.36
CA LEU A 290 0.97 22.40 3.87
C LEU A 290 0.78 23.68 3.06
N PHE A 291 0.23 23.54 1.85
CA PHE A 291 -0.19 24.64 0.99
C PHE A 291 -1.67 24.52 0.67
N GLN A 292 -2.40 25.61 0.78
CA GLN A 292 -3.78 25.68 0.35
C GLN A 292 -3.93 26.43 -0.97
N TYR A 293 -4.95 26.08 -1.74
CA TYR A 293 -5.30 26.76 -2.97
C TYR A 293 -5.77 28.17 -2.70
N ALA A 294 -5.20 29.15 -3.44
CA ALA A 294 -5.53 30.57 -3.34
C ALA A 294 -5.47 31.20 -4.73
N PRO A 295 -6.60 31.39 -5.44
CA PRO A 295 -6.62 31.87 -6.83
C PRO A 295 -6.01 33.25 -7.03
N SER A 296 -6.00 34.09 -5.99
CA SER A 296 -5.40 35.43 -6.01
C SER A 296 -3.87 35.41 -5.87
N SER A 297 -3.27 34.30 -5.45
CA SER A 297 -1.81 34.16 -5.35
C SER A 297 -1.19 34.00 -6.75
N PRO A 298 0.03 34.52 -7.00
CA PRO A 298 0.73 34.34 -8.28
C PRO A 298 0.87 32.88 -8.69
N TYR A 299 1.10 32.00 -7.71
CA TYR A 299 1.29 30.56 -7.91
C TYR A 299 0.05 29.73 -7.54
N LYS A 300 -1.14 30.35 -7.36
CA LYS A 300 -2.39 29.69 -6.96
C LYS A 300 -2.32 28.94 -5.62
N LEU A 301 -1.23 29.05 -4.90
CA LEU A 301 -0.97 28.40 -3.63
C LEU A 301 -0.43 29.40 -2.61
N VAL A 302 -0.80 29.20 -1.34
CA VAL A 302 -0.23 29.92 -0.21
C VAL A 302 0.18 28.92 0.87
N PRO A 303 1.34 29.10 1.51
CA PRO A 303 1.76 28.24 2.62
C PRO A 303 0.85 28.48 3.83
N VAL A 304 0.48 27.39 4.49
CA VAL A 304 -0.27 27.43 5.75
C VAL A 304 0.73 27.36 6.92
N PRO A 305 0.65 28.27 7.90
CA PRO A 305 1.51 28.23 9.08
C PRO A 305 1.39 26.87 9.81
N ARG A 306 2.51 26.30 10.25
CA ARG A 306 2.53 24.99 10.92
C ARG A 306 1.60 24.94 12.14
N SER A 307 1.48 26.02 12.89
CA SER A 307 0.59 26.12 14.05
C SER A 307 -0.89 25.87 13.76
N GLU A 308 -1.32 26.00 12.51
CA GLU A 308 -2.71 25.86 12.10
C GLU A 308 -3.10 24.43 11.70
N TRP A 309 -2.11 23.57 11.37
CA TRP A 309 -2.39 22.24 10.84
C TRP A 309 -1.67 21.09 11.56
N LEU A 310 -0.70 21.38 12.43
CA LEU A 310 -0.04 20.33 13.20
C LEU A 310 -1.03 19.55 14.04
N THR A 311 -0.94 18.21 13.99
CA THR A 311 -1.65 17.38 14.96
C THR A 311 -0.99 17.50 16.34
N PRO A 312 -1.72 17.24 17.45
CA PRO A 312 -1.12 17.26 18.80
C PRO A 312 0.11 16.36 18.91
N GLU A 313 0.12 15.21 18.20
CA GLU A 313 1.26 14.31 18.19
C GLU A 313 2.45 14.91 17.45
N MET A 314 2.24 15.50 16.27
CA MET A 314 3.29 16.17 15.49
C MET A 314 3.87 17.37 16.25
N ALA A 315 3.04 18.11 16.98
CA ALA A 315 3.48 19.21 17.83
C ALA A 315 4.37 18.76 19.01
N SER A 316 4.31 17.48 19.37
CA SER A 316 5.16 16.90 20.42
C SER A 316 6.55 16.48 19.95
N TRP A 317 6.85 16.52 18.63
CA TRP A 317 8.17 16.18 18.10
C TRP A 317 9.14 17.32 18.38
N SER A 318 10.16 17.03 19.16
CA SER A 318 11.20 17.98 19.51
C SER A 318 12.11 18.29 18.31
N ASP A 319 12.35 19.56 18.03
CA ASP A 319 13.30 19.95 16.96
C ASP A 319 14.73 19.44 17.26
N THR A 320 15.09 19.32 18.54
CA THR A 320 16.38 18.71 18.95
C THR A 320 16.44 17.24 18.58
N ASP A 321 15.38 16.46 18.81
CA ASP A 321 15.36 15.03 18.45
C ASP A 321 15.31 14.84 16.95
N ILE A 322 14.58 15.70 16.22
CA ILE A 322 14.57 15.72 14.75
C ILE A 322 15.98 15.98 14.22
N THR A 323 16.67 17.00 14.71
CA THR A 323 18.03 17.32 14.29
C THR A 323 18.98 16.14 14.52
N ARG A 324 18.91 15.52 15.72
CA ARG A 324 19.73 14.36 16.05
C ARG A 324 19.43 13.15 15.16
N LEU A 325 18.14 12.87 14.87
CA LEU A 325 17.74 11.79 13.99
C LEU A 325 18.31 12.00 12.59
N LEU A 326 18.17 13.22 12.06
CA LEU A 326 18.69 13.56 10.75
C LEU A 326 20.23 13.56 10.71
N ASP A 327 20.93 13.87 11.82
CA ASP A 327 22.41 13.78 11.91
C ASP A 327 22.86 12.30 11.82
N VAL A 328 22.15 11.41 12.49
CA VAL A 328 22.41 9.95 12.38
C VAL A 328 22.12 9.46 10.96
N ALA A 329 21.02 9.90 10.37
CA ALA A 329 20.66 9.56 8.99
C ALA A 329 21.72 10.05 7.99
N GLU A 330 22.22 11.28 8.15
CA GLU A 330 23.28 11.84 7.30
C GLU A 330 24.57 11.03 7.42
N SER A 331 24.97 10.64 8.63
CA SER A 331 26.14 9.81 8.82
C SER A 331 25.98 8.44 8.13
N ALA A 332 24.82 7.80 8.28
CA ALA A 332 24.53 6.52 7.66
C ALA A 332 24.50 6.61 6.11
N LEU A 333 23.91 7.68 5.56
CA LEU A 333 23.92 7.95 4.12
C LEU A 333 25.34 8.17 3.60
N ARG A 334 26.18 8.90 4.34
CA ARG A 334 27.58 9.13 4.01
C ARG A 334 28.37 7.82 3.97
N ASP A 335 28.14 6.94 4.93
CA ASP A 335 28.76 5.62 4.97
C ASP A 335 28.31 4.76 3.77
N CYS A 336 27.02 4.79 3.39
CA CYS A 336 26.54 4.11 2.19
C CYS A 336 27.17 4.66 0.91
N VAL A 337 27.25 6.00 0.75
CA VAL A 337 27.91 6.63 -0.41
C VAL A 337 29.35 6.15 -0.54
N ASN A 338 30.09 6.09 0.56
CA ASN A 338 31.50 5.69 0.57
C ASN A 338 31.65 4.17 0.33
N ASN A 339 30.90 3.34 1.06
CA ASN A 339 31.03 1.88 1.02
C ASN A 339 30.55 1.25 -0.29
N LEU A 340 29.48 1.82 -0.87
CA LEU A 340 28.93 1.37 -2.14
C LEU A 340 29.50 2.18 -3.34
N ASN A 341 30.43 3.11 -3.09
CA ASN A 341 31.03 3.98 -4.09
C ASN A 341 30.00 4.65 -5.00
N LEU A 342 28.95 5.24 -4.40
CA LEU A 342 27.84 5.82 -5.15
C LEU A 342 28.25 7.17 -5.78
N PRO A 343 27.88 7.44 -7.04
CA PRO A 343 28.09 8.73 -7.68
C PRO A 343 27.08 9.77 -7.18
N ALA A 344 26.99 9.97 -5.86
CA ALA A 344 26.00 10.77 -5.20
C ALA A 344 26.61 11.85 -4.30
N ILE A 345 25.82 12.88 -4.00
CA ILE A 345 26.09 13.91 -2.98
C ILE A 345 24.98 13.90 -1.94
N ILE A 346 25.30 14.34 -0.72
CA ILE A 346 24.34 14.48 0.36
C ILE A 346 23.69 15.85 0.28
N ILE A 347 22.36 15.86 0.43
CA ILE A 347 21.55 17.08 0.60
C ILE A 347 20.88 17.04 1.96
N ARG A 348 21.08 18.10 2.76
CA ARG A 348 20.42 18.30 4.06
C ARG A 348 19.41 19.44 3.95
N LYS A 349 18.21 19.17 4.45
CA LYS A 349 17.10 20.14 4.63
C LYS A 349 16.70 20.16 6.11
N ASP A 350 15.84 21.09 6.51
CA ASP A 350 15.37 21.21 7.90
C ASP A 350 14.65 19.94 8.40
N ARG A 351 13.93 19.26 7.52
CA ARG A 351 13.07 18.10 7.85
C ARG A 351 13.40 16.85 7.03
N ALA A 352 14.51 16.87 6.30
CA ALA A 352 14.92 15.76 5.46
C ALA A 352 16.45 15.75 5.27
N VAL A 353 16.96 14.56 4.98
CA VAL A 353 18.32 14.37 4.48
C VAL A 353 18.32 13.27 3.43
N GLY A 354 19.09 13.43 2.38
CA GLY A 354 19.12 12.42 1.32
C GLY A 354 20.40 12.45 0.49
N ILE A 355 20.47 11.53 -0.44
CA ILE A 355 21.49 11.50 -1.49
C ILE A 355 20.83 11.70 -2.86
N VAL A 356 21.47 12.47 -3.69
CA VAL A 356 21.08 12.69 -5.09
C VAL A 356 22.28 12.47 -6.00
N PRO A 357 22.09 12.18 -7.29
CA PRO A 357 23.19 12.06 -8.24
C PRO A 357 24.09 13.30 -8.20
N ARG A 358 25.42 13.08 -8.26
CA ARG A 358 26.43 14.16 -8.27
C ARG A 358 26.32 15.02 -9.53
N GLU A 359 26.03 14.39 -10.65
CA GLU A 359 25.93 15.06 -11.96
C GLU A 359 24.55 14.79 -12.58
N PRO A 360 23.92 15.78 -13.23
CA PRO A 360 22.69 15.59 -13.96
C PRO A 360 22.81 14.45 -14.99
N GLY A 361 21.79 13.59 -15.06
CA GLY A 361 21.77 12.45 -15.97
C GLY A 361 22.49 11.18 -15.47
N THR A 362 23.22 11.25 -14.36
CA THR A 362 23.80 10.06 -13.72
C THR A 362 22.68 9.21 -13.13
N ARG A 363 22.66 7.92 -13.44
CA ARG A 363 21.78 6.95 -12.80
C ARG A 363 22.52 6.14 -11.75
N ILE A 364 21.93 6.04 -10.58
CA ILE A 364 22.39 5.16 -9.50
C ILE A 364 21.66 3.82 -9.67
N ALA A 365 22.39 2.71 -9.51
CA ALA A 365 21.80 1.38 -9.62
C ALA A 365 20.67 1.20 -8.58
N ARG A 366 19.53 0.65 -9.00
CA ARG A 366 18.36 0.46 -8.16
C ARG A 366 18.69 -0.36 -6.92
N GLU A 367 19.46 -1.42 -7.08
CA GLU A 367 19.88 -2.30 -5.98
C GLU A 367 20.68 -1.53 -4.91
N SER A 368 21.51 -0.57 -5.34
CA SER A 368 22.27 0.27 -4.43
C SER A 368 21.39 1.29 -3.69
N LEU A 369 20.35 1.82 -4.35
CA LEU A 369 19.37 2.68 -3.71
C LEU A 369 18.54 1.90 -2.68
N GLU A 370 18.05 0.71 -3.02
CA GLU A 370 17.30 -0.18 -2.12
C GLU A 370 18.14 -0.59 -0.90
N GLU A 371 19.41 -0.97 -1.11
CA GLU A 371 20.35 -1.29 -0.03
C GLU A 371 20.56 -0.08 0.88
N THR A 372 20.77 1.11 0.32
CA THR A 372 20.94 2.36 1.07
C THR A 372 19.72 2.64 1.96
N VAL A 373 18.50 2.52 1.44
CA VAL A 373 17.27 2.69 2.21
C VAL A 373 17.22 1.72 3.39
N LEU A 374 17.49 0.42 3.14
CA LEU A 374 17.43 -0.62 4.17
C LEU A 374 18.48 -0.42 5.26
N VAL A 375 19.69 -0.05 4.89
CA VAL A 375 20.79 0.22 5.85
C VAL A 375 20.44 1.42 6.73
N VAL A 376 20.04 2.54 6.10
CA VAL A 376 19.72 3.77 6.84
C VAL A 376 18.50 3.57 7.73
N GLN A 377 17.44 2.94 7.23
CA GLN A 377 16.26 2.60 8.02
C GLN A 377 16.66 1.76 9.24
N ARG A 378 17.47 0.73 9.04
CA ARG A 378 17.90 -0.15 10.13
C ARG A 378 18.73 0.56 11.18
N ILE A 379 19.66 1.43 10.77
CA ILE A 379 20.48 2.23 11.70
C ILE A 379 19.57 3.13 12.54
N LEU A 380 18.63 3.82 11.92
CA LEU A 380 17.71 4.72 12.63
C LEU A 380 16.77 3.98 13.59
N GLU A 381 16.27 2.80 13.23
CA GLU A 381 15.43 1.96 14.09
C GLU A 381 16.18 1.45 15.33
N LEU A 382 17.47 1.19 15.22
CA LEU A 382 18.33 0.77 16.33
C LEU A 382 18.63 1.93 17.29
N THR A 383 18.46 3.17 16.86
CA THR A 383 18.58 4.32 17.77
C THR A 383 17.31 4.47 18.59
N SER A 384 17.44 5.10 19.77
CA SER A 384 16.26 5.45 20.58
C SER A 384 15.48 6.65 20.02
N LEU A 385 15.93 7.24 18.91
CA LEU A 385 15.42 8.50 18.37
C LEU A 385 14.28 8.31 17.36
N GLY A 386 14.40 7.29 16.49
CA GLY A 386 13.49 7.09 15.39
C GLY A 386 12.47 5.96 15.60
N SER A 387 11.33 6.04 14.92
CA SER A 387 10.33 4.98 14.80
C SER A 387 9.77 4.92 13.39
N THR A 388 9.70 3.69 12.87
CA THR A 388 8.97 3.37 11.63
C THR A 388 7.69 2.59 11.93
N GLU A 389 7.36 2.40 13.23
CA GLU A 389 6.16 1.67 13.63
C GLU A 389 4.90 2.37 13.13
N GLU A 390 3.98 1.57 12.58
CA GLU A 390 2.65 2.03 12.20
C GLU A 390 1.94 2.60 13.43
N ARG A 391 1.21 3.69 13.23
CA ARG A 391 0.36 4.27 14.27
C ARG A 391 -0.53 3.18 14.87
N PRO A 392 -0.57 3.04 16.20
CA PRO A 392 -1.63 2.26 16.80
C PRO A 392 -2.95 2.96 16.46
N THR A 393 -3.87 2.24 15.80
CA THR A 393 -5.20 2.71 15.36
C THR A 393 -6.15 3.03 16.54
N LYS A 394 -5.62 3.42 17.69
CA LYS A 394 -6.41 3.66 18.90
C LYS A 394 -6.81 5.13 19.05
N HIS A 395 -7.81 5.56 18.30
CA HIS A 395 -8.75 6.54 18.81
C HIS A 395 -9.87 5.78 19.53
N ARG A 396 -9.69 5.55 20.84
CA ARG A 396 -10.79 5.17 21.73
C ARG A 396 -11.47 6.44 22.24
N PRO A 397 -12.75 6.66 21.97
CA PRO A 397 -13.49 7.78 22.58
C PRO A 397 -13.65 7.65 24.09
N ASN A 398 -13.41 6.48 24.70
CA ASN A 398 -13.75 6.18 26.10
C ASN A 398 -12.67 5.41 26.88
N SER A 399 -11.38 5.52 26.54
CA SER A 399 -10.33 4.92 27.39
C SER A 399 -10.10 5.77 28.64
N PRO A 400 -10.04 5.19 29.86
CA PRO A 400 -9.65 5.93 31.04
C PRO A 400 -8.23 6.47 30.89
N PRO A 401 -7.90 7.63 31.47
CA PRO A 401 -6.57 8.22 31.38
C PRO A 401 -5.54 7.27 31.98
N VAL A 402 -4.50 6.95 31.21
CA VAL A 402 -3.36 6.12 31.66
C VAL A 402 -2.63 6.89 32.79
N PRO A 403 -2.33 6.24 33.94
CA PRO A 403 -1.65 6.92 35.06
C PRO A 403 -0.28 7.47 34.61
N PRO A 404 0.14 8.64 35.11
CA PRO A 404 1.38 9.32 34.68
C PRO A 404 2.68 8.56 34.91
N SER A 405 2.68 7.48 35.69
CA SER A 405 3.86 6.72 36.09
C SER A 405 4.36 5.71 35.05
N VAL A 406 3.67 5.53 33.89
CA VAL A 406 4.08 4.62 32.80
C VAL A 406 4.60 5.39 31.56
N VAL A 407 4.64 6.74 31.64
CA VAL A 407 4.97 7.62 30.50
C VAL A 407 6.42 8.09 30.54
N SER A 408 7.37 7.17 30.67
CA SER A 408 8.77 7.47 30.36
C SER A 408 9.28 6.64 29.16
N GLN A 409 8.42 6.41 28.17
CA GLN A 409 8.89 6.06 26.83
C GLN A 409 9.20 7.37 26.12
N THR A 410 10.48 7.65 25.90
CA THR A 410 10.93 8.69 24.97
C THR A 410 10.14 8.55 23.68
N ARG A 411 9.27 9.54 23.37
CA ARG A 411 8.48 9.53 22.13
C ARG A 411 9.46 9.59 20.97
N ARG A 412 9.55 8.52 20.22
CA ARG A 412 10.40 8.45 19.04
C ARG A 412 9.81 9.34 17.94
N VAL A 413 10.67 10.01 17.19
CA VAL A 413 10.28 10.80 16.04
C VAL A 413 9.99 9.85 14.87
N PRO A 414 8.80 9.87 14.27
CA PRO A 414 8.53 9.06 13.08
C PRO A 414 9.36 9.57 11.89
N PHE A 415 9.80 8.64 11.07
CA PHE A 415 10.55 8.95 9.85
C PHE A 415 10.18 7.96 8.73
N CYS A 416 10.46 8.37 7.50
CA CYS A 416 10.41 7.53 6.32
C CYS A 416 11.73 7.61 5.57
N ALA A 417 12.39 6.47 5.38
CA ALA A 417 13.49 6.35 4.45
C ALA A 417 12.97 5.67 3.17
N PHE A 418 13.11 6.28 2.01
CA PHE A 418 12.54 5.77 0.77
C PHE A 418 13.43 6.04 -0.44
N ASN A 419 13.20 5.25 -1.49
CA ASN A 419 13.83 5.40 -2.80
C ASN A 419 12.88 6.21 -3.70
N GLY A 420 13.31 7.41 -4.12
CA GLY A 420 12.56 8.30 -4.99
C GLY A 420 12.85 8.11 -6.49
N GLY A 421 13.33 6.92 -6.89
CA GLY A 421 13.63 6.60 -8.30
C GLY A 421 15.12 6.69 -8.66
N ASN A 422 15.78 7.78 -8.37
CA ASN A 422 17.22 7.98 -8.60
C ASN A 422 17.92 8.67 -7.41
N ASP A 423 17.25 8.74 -6.29
CA ASP A 423 17.73 9.31 -5.03
C ASP A 423 17.23 8.49 -3.85
N VAL A 424 17.73 8.78 -2.66
CA VAL A 424 17.22 8.26 -1.39
C VAL A 424 17.08 9.42 -0.44
N PHE A 425 15.90 9.53 0.20
CA PHE A 425 15.64 10.50 1.25
C PHE A 425 15.21 9.84 2.55
N VAL A 426 15.49 10.53 3.63
CA VAL A 426 14.94 10.29 4.97
C VAL A 426 14.18 11.55 5.36
N ASP A 427 12.87 11.44 5.41
CA ASP A 427 11.97 12.52 5.78
C ASP A 427 11.42 12.31 7.19
N ILE A 428 11.14 13.41 7.88
CA ILE A 428 10.44 13.38 9.18
C ILE A 428 8.95 13.18 8.93
N GLY A 429 8.36 12.19 9.59
CA GLY A 429 7.00 11.74 9.31
C GLY A 429 6.96 10.74 8.16
N ASP A 430 5.78 10.50 7.63
CA ASP A 430 5.51 9.67 6.45
C ASP A 430 4.14 10.03 5.86
N LYS A 431 3.74 9.40 4.75
CA LYS A 431 2.46 9.68 4.07
C LYS A 431 1.22 9.44 4.94
N SER A 432 1.28 8.56 5.96
CA SER A 432 0.14 8.40 6.87
C SER A 432 -0.13 9.68 7.68
N TRP A 433 0.93 10.40 8.05
CA TRP A 433 0.81 11.70 8.70
C TRP A 433 0.28 12.77 7.75
N GLY A 434 0.76 12.79 6.51
CA GLY A 434 0.25 13.72 5.49
C GLY A 434 -1.24 13.51 5.21
N VAL A 435 -1.68 12.27 5.05
CA VAL A 435 -3.10 11.93 4.87
C VAL A 435 -3.91 12.34 6.11
N THR A 436 -3.39 12.08 7.33
CA THR A 436 -4.06 12.49 8.57
C THR A 436 -4.22 14.02 8.66
N VAL A 437 -3.22 14.78 8.26
CA VAL A 437 -3.33 16.24 8.21
C VAL A 437 -4.44 16.66 7.23
N CYS A 438 -4.51 16.05 6.04
CA CYS A 438 -5.59 16.33 5.10
C CYS A 438 -6.98 15.99 5.70
N GLN A 439 -7.11 14.85 6.39
CA GLN A 439 -8.34 14.45 7.08
C GLN A 439 -8.77 15.46 8.14
N GLN A 440 -7.83 15.94 8.97
CA GLN A 440 -8.10 16.93 10.01
C GLN A 440 -8.38 18.32 9.41
N TRP A 441 -7.59 18.75 8.43
CA TRP A 441 -7.73 20.05 7.79
C TRP A 441 -9.11 20.26 7.17
N PHE A 442 -9.59 19.29 6.40
CA PHE A 442 -10.90 19.38 5.79
C PHE A 442 -12.04 19.11 6.79
N GLY A 443 -11.85 18.18 7.72
CA GLY A 443 -12.87 17.87 8.71
C GLY A 443 -13.10 18.99 9.71
N SER A 444 -12.06 19.71 10.15
CA SER A 444 -12.19 20.86 11.07
C SER A 444 -12.96 22.03 10.46
N LYS A 445 -12.86 22.25 9.16
CA LYS A 445 -13.58 23.30 8.43
C LYS A 445 -15.09 23.07 8.37
N GLU A 446 -15.53 21.82 8.46
CA GLU A 446 -16.94 21.42 8.38
C GLU A 446 -17.62 21.25 9.75
N ASN A 447 -16.92 21.58 10.85
CA ASN A 447 -17.37 21.37 12.24
C ASN A 447 -17.73 19.91 12.59
N GLY A 448 -17.26 18.94 11.80
CA GLY A 448 -17.60 17.51 11.89
C GLY A 448 -16.52 16.63 12.52
N GLY A 449 -15.36 17.17 12.91
CA GLY A 449 -14.19 16.39 13.29
C GLY A 449 -13.40 15.89 12.07
N ALA A 450 -12.32 15.12 12.27
CA ALA A 450 -11.50 14.61 11.17
C ALA A 450 -12.28 13.68 10.25
N ILE A 451 -12.03 13.76 8.93
CA ILE A 451 -12.57 12.79 7.97
C ILE A 451 -12.05 11.40 8.32
N ARG A 452 -12.93 10.41 8.33
CA ARG A 452 -12.60 9.05 8.78
C ARG A 452 -11.85 8.27 7.69
N GLY A 453 -11.07 7.27 8.09
CA GLY A 453 -10.33 6.41 7.16
C GLY A 453 -11.22 5.67 6.16
N GLU A 454 -12.45 5.30 6.56
CA GLU A 454 -13.45 4.67 5.68
C GLU A 454 -14.01 5.62 4.60
N ASN A 455 -13.88 6.93 4.79
CA ASN A 455 -14.29 7.97 3.86
C ASN A 455 -13.10 8.59 3.10
N THR A 456 -11.91 7.99 3.25
CA THR A 456 -10.66 8.45 2.65
C THR A 456 -10.11 7.39 1.71
N LEU A 457 -9.73 7.79 0.49
CA LEU A 457 -8.98 6.98 -0.47
C LEU A 457 -7.62 7.62 -0.72
N HIS A 458 -6.54 6.90 -0.48
CA HIS A 458 -5.20 7.29 -0.90
C HIS A 458 -4.78 6.50 -2.14
N VAL A 459 -4.26 7.19 -3.15
CA VAL A 459 -3.78 6.60 -4.41
C VAL A 459 -2.29 6.88 -4.55
N GLY A 460 -1.49 5.84 -4.79
CA GLY A 460 -0.04 5.96 -4.95
C GLY A 460 0.58 4.74 -5.64
N ASP A 461 1.88 4.81 -5.90
CA ASP A 461 2.64 3.75 -6.60
C ASP A 461 3.63 3.00 -5.68
N GLN A 462 4.08 3.61 -4.59
CA GLN A 462 5.15 3.14 -3.73
C GLN A 462 4.65 2.15 -2.65
N PHE A 463 4.38 0.89 -3.07
CA PHE A 463 3.90 -0.17 -2.17
C PHE A 463 4.86 -1.35 -2.01
N LEU A 464 5.84 -1.53 -2.91
CA LEU A 464 6.77 -2.67 -2.91
C LEU A 464 8.22 -2.31 -2.64
N SER A 465 8.63 -1.10 -3.02
CA SER A 465 10.01 -0.64 -2.86
C SER A 465 10.40 -0.53 -1.38
N ALA A 466 11.69 -0.56 -1.11
CA ALA A 466 12.20 -0.26 0.22
C ALA A 466 11.69 1.13 0.66
N GLY A 467 11.20 1.21 1.88
CA GLY A 467 10.59 2.42 2.43
C GLY A 467 9.12 2.63 2.08
N SER A 468 8.62 2.13 0.96
CA SER A 468 7.18 2.06 0.56
C SER A 468 6.30 3.14 1.19
N ASN A 469 6.55 4.41 0.85
CA ASN A 469 5.93 5.53 1.56
C ASN A 469 4.40 5.58 1.42
N ASP A 470 3.82 5.24 0.24
CA ASP A 470 2.37 5.16 0.06
C ASP A 470 1.74 4.01 0.84
N PHE A 471 2.48 2.90 1.01
CA PHE A 471 2.01 1.78 1.79
C PHE A 471 1.65 2.17 3.23
N LYS A 472 2.34 3.14 3.82
CA LYS A 472 2.09 3.61 5.19
C LYS A 472 0.73 4.32 5.33
N ALA A 473 0.22 4.94 4.26
CA ALA A 473 -1.09 5.60 4.26
C ALA A 473 -2.26 4.63 4.55
N ARG A 474 -2.08 3.31 4.31
CA ARG A 474 -3.06 2.29 4.65
C ARG A 474 -3.40 2.20 6.15
N SER A 475 -2.56 2.74 7.01
CA SER A 475 -2.83 2.78 8.47
C SER A 475 -3.88 3.80 8.87
N VAL A 476 -4.24 4.72 7.97
CA VAL A 476 -5.15 5.85 8.23
C VAL A 476 -6.30 5.98 7.22
N GLY A 477 -6.26 5.24 6.12
CA GLY A 477 -7.30 5.26 5.10
C GLY A 477 -7.24 4.06 4.16
N THR A 478 -8.27 3.92 3.34
CA THR A 478 -8.29 2.94 2.24
C THR A 478 -7.28 3.38 1.19
N THR A 479 -6.55 2.42 0.60
CA THR A 479 -5.49 2.74 -0.36
C THR A 479 -5.69 2.00 -1.67
N ALA A 480 -5.41 2.65 -2.80
CA ALA A 480 -5.33 2.02 -4.11
C ALA A 480 -3.90 2.11 -4.64
N TRP A 481 -3.39 0.97 -5.09
CA TRP A 481 -2.04 0.86 -5.62
C TRP A 481 -2.05 0.87 -7.15
N ILE A 482 -1.52 1.92 -7.73
CA ILE A 482 -1.38 2.09 -9.19
C ILE A 482 0.09 1.92 -9.62
N ALA A 483 0.34 1.77 -10.90
CA ALA A 483 1.68 1.61 -11.45
C ALA A 483 2.05 2.71 -12.46
N SER A 484 1.11 3.61 -12.78
CA SER A 484 1.33 4.72 -13.71
C SER A 484 0.16 5.71 -13.67
N PRO A 485 0.34 6.95 -14.18
CA PRO A 485 -0.75 7.91 -14.32
C PRO A 485 -1.93 7.40 -15.17
N ALA A 486 -1.66 6.54 -16.14
CA ALA A 486 -2.71 5.89 -16.93
C ALA A 486 -3.62 4.99 -16.07
N GLU A 487 -3.05 4.26 -15.12
CA GLU A 487 -3.85 3.47 -14.17
C GLU A 487 -4.62 4.35 -13.17
N THR A 488 -4.09 5.52 -12.82
CA THR A 488 -4.84 6.51 -12.04
C THR A 488 -6.09 6.97 -12.80
N VAL A 489 -5.99 7.22 -14.10
CA VAL A 489 -7.13 7.53 -14.96
C VAL A 489 -8.15 6.39 -14.94
N GLU A 490 -7.72 5.15 -15.16
CA GLU A 490 -8.61 3.98 -15.14
C GLU A 490 -9.32 3.83 -13.77
N LEU A 491 -8.60 4.03 -12.68
CA LEU A 491 -9.14 3.97 -11.32
C LEU A 491 -10.22 5.06 -11.10
N LEU A 492 -9.95 6.28 -11.52
CA LEU A 492 -10.87 7.40 -11.37
C LEU A 492 -12.11 7.27 -12.28
N ASP A 493 -11.96 6.72 -13.48
CA ASP A 493 -13.09 6.40 -14.36
C ASP A 493 -13.97 5.30 -13.73
N GLU A 494 -13.38 4.24 -13.18
CA GLU A 494 -14.10 3.21 -12.44
C GLU A 494 -14.85 3.78 -11.22
N LEU A 495 -14.20 4.67 -10.47
CA LEU A 495 -14.79 5.35 -9.33
C LEU A 495 -15.99 6.20 -9.73
N ALA A 496 -15.87 6.94 -10.84
CA ALA A 496 -16.96 7.76 -11.39
C ALA A 496 -18.17 6.91 -11.80
N ASP A 497 -17.94 5.79 -12.49
CA ASP A 497 -18.97 4.82 -12.89
C ASP A 497 -19.72 4.22 -11.69
N LEU A 498 -18.98 3.87 -10.63
CA LEU A 498 -19.55 3.33 -9.40
C LEU A 498 -20.43 4.35 -8.69
N MET A 499 -20.00 5.62 -8.64
CA MET A 499 -20.80 6.70 -8.06
C MET A 499 -22.07 7.00 -8.85
N GLN A 500 -22.03 6.93 -10.19
CA GLN A 500 -23.22 7.13 -11.03
C GLN A 500 -24.26 6.03 -10.82
N LYS A 501 -23.84 4.77 -10.75
CA LYS A 501 -24.73 3.61 -10.51
C LYS A 501 -25.45 3.68 -9.17
N LYS A 502 -24.90 4.37 -8.19
CA LYS A 502 -25.53 4.57 -6.87
C LYS A 502 -26.61 5.63 -6.89
N LEU A 503 -26.56 6.56 -7.84
CA LEU A 503 -27.53 7.66 -7.99
C LEU A 503 -28.73 7.28 -8.90
N SER A 504 -28.59 6.21 -9.69
CA SER A 504 -29.64 5.63 -10.54
C SER A 504 -30.40 4.52 -9.80
#